data_5b3fddc0a16b4e282729132521e585ce
#
_entry.id   5b3fddc0a16b4e282729132521e585ce
#
_cell.length_a   1.000
_cell.length_b   1.000
_cell.length_c   1.000
_cell.angle_alpha   90.00
_cell.angle_beta   90.00
_cell.angle_gamma   90.00
#
_symmetry.space_group_name_H-M   'P 1'
#
loop_
_entity.id
_entity.type
_entity.pdbx_description
1 polymer ?
#
loop_
_entity_poly.entity_id
_entity_poly.type
_entity_poly.pdbx_seq_one_letter_code
_entity_poly.pdbx_strand_id
1 'polypeptide(L)'
;MKILILLFDVKKIIKIFCFSLCIYLTSCIELIDDITINSDGSGKLKYSINLSSSKTECNSLILLDSLNGYKVPKIEHLKAKIVQFEKIISLQPGISQVQIESNWQDFIFKFSCDFDNLHNLQTAVKVTLRLLELPIGQNFETDWIYLKESCLIRDVPYIILNNFSEFKFIRQEELELSRYTSITRFDKEISYFENISARLSQNKKAVMIQTDLKNLIDNSKKLNNKICISN
;
A
#
# COMPACT_ATOMS: atom_id res chain seq x y z
N MET A 1 20.76 -35.50 40.50
CA MET A 1 20.93 -35.78 39.07
C MET A 1 19.68 -35.54 38.22
N LYS A 2 18.47 -35.92 38.65
CA LYS A 2 17.22 -35.68 37.89
C LYS A 2 16.82 -34.19 37.70
N ILE A 3 17.10 -33.32 38.68
CA ILE A 3 16.76 -31.87 38.63
C ILE A 3 17.61 -31.12 37.57
N LEU A 4 18.88 -31.54 37.37
CA LEU A 4 19.76 -30.87 36.40
C LEU A 4 19.36 -31.17 34.94
N ILE A 5 18.81 -32.35 34.68
CA ILE A 5 18.30 -32.76 33.36
C ILE A 5 17.04 -31.97 33.02
N LEU A 6 16.14 -31.75 34.01
CA LEU A 6 14.91 -30.98 33.82
C LEU A 6 15.18 -29.49 33.46
N LEU A 7 16.21 -28.90 34.08
CA LEU A 7 16.62 -27.49 33.80
C LEU A 7 17.25 -27.33 32.41
N PHE A 8 17.89 -28.38 31.89
CA PHE A 8 18.46 -28.38 30.53
C PHE A 8 17.36 -28.43 29.45
N ASP A 9 16.31 -29.21 29.68
CA ASP A 9 15.15 -29.30 28.78
C ASP A 9 14.33 -28.02 28.73
N VAL A 10 14.10 -27.38 29.88
CA VAL A 10 13.37 -26.12 29.98
C VAL A 10 14.10 -24.99 29.22
N LYS A 11 15.44 -24.90 29.35
CA LYS A 11 16.25 -23.92 28.58
C LYS A 11 16.20 -24.17 27.08
N LYS A 12 16.19 -25.45 26.65
CA LYS A 12 16.02 -25.81 25.25
C LYS A 12 14.63 -25.42 24.71
N ILE A 13 13.59 -25.71 25.47
CA ILE A 13 12.21 -25.39 25.14
C ILE A 13 12.04 -23.85 25.03
N ILE A 14 12.59 -23.07 25.99
CA ILE A 14 12.55 -21.60 25.94
C ILE A 14 13.30 -21.07 24.72
N LYS A 15 14.47 -21.61 24.37
CA LYS A 15 15.21 -21.22 23.16
C LYS A 15 14.44 -21.52 21.88
N ILE A 16 13.81 -22.70 21.78
CA ILE A 16 12.99 -23.08 20.64
C ILE A 16 11.74 -22.20 20.55
N PHE A 17 11.11 -21.90 21.69
CA PHE A 17 9.95 -21.01 21.77
C PHE A 17 10.31 -19.56 21.39
N CYS A 18 11.42 -19.00 21.91
CA CYS A 18 11.91 -17.68 21.52
C CYS A 18 12.31 -17.63 20.03
N PHE A 19 12.95 -18.67 19.50
CA PHE A 19 13.29 -18.76 18.08
C PHE A 19 12.05 -18.87 17.19
N SER A 20 11.04 -19.65 17.60
CA SER A 20 9.74 -19.74 16.93
C SER A 20 8.98 -18.40 16.95
N LEU A 21 9.03 -17.66 18.06
CA LEU A 21 8.36 -16.37 18.20
C LEU A 21 8.96 -15.30 17.28
N CYS A 22 10.26 -15.34 17.00
CA CYS A 22 10.93 -14.41 16.08
C CYS A 22 10.53 -14.61 14.61
N ILE A 23 10.06 -15.80 14.23
CA ILE A 23 9.67 -16.12 12.85
C ILE A 23 8.33 -15.46 12.47
N TYR A 24 7.48 -15.13 13.45
CA TYR A 24 6.14 -14.57 13.20
C TYR A 24 6.08 -13.04 13.06
N LEU A 25 7.23 -12.33 13.13
CA LEU A 25 7.25 -10.86 13.13
C LEU A 25 7.62 -10.22 11.80
N THR A 26 7.84 -10.99 10.75
CA THR A 26 8.27 -10.45 9.45
C THR A 26 7.11 -10.35 8.47
N SER A 27 6.60 -9.14 8.27
CA SER A 27 5.79 -8.82 7.10
C SER A 27 6.73 -8.65 5.91
N CYS A 28 6.61 -9.51 4.90
CA CYS A 28 7.50 -9.49 3.73
C CYS A 28 7.30 -8.26 2.86
N ILE A 29 6.07 -7.76 2.75
CA ILE A 29 5.69 -6.63 1.90
C ILE A 29 4.84 -5.68 2.74
N GLU A 30 5.21 -4.41 2.79
CA GLU A 30 4.42 -3.37 3.44
C GLU A 30 4.06 -2.27 2.45
N LEU A 31 2.76 -2.02 2.30
CA LEU A 31 2.21 -0.95 1.48
C LEU A 31 1.42 0.00 2.37
N ILE A 32 1.67 1.30 2.21
CA ILE A 32 0.94 2.33 2.95
C ILE A 32 0.42 3.36 1.95
N ASP A 33 -0.89 3.61 1.97
CA ASP A 33 -1.49 4.81 1.42
C ASP A 33 -1.91 5.74 2.57
N ASP A 34 -1.51 6.99 2.51
CA ASP A 34 -1.85 8.02 3.51
C ASP A 34 -2.33 9.26 2.76
N ILE A 35 -3.65 9.48 2.78
CA ILE A 35 -4.28 10.63 2.14
C ILE A 35 -4.77 11.61 3.21
N THR A 36 -4.36 12.86 3.08
CA THR A 36 -4.88 13.97 3.88
C THR A 36 -5.81 14.79 3.01
N ILE A 37 -7.00 15.09 3.50
CA ILE A 37 -8.04 15.84 2.80
C ILE A 37 -8.44 17.03 3.65
N ASN A 38 -8.31 18.22 3.10
CA ASN A 38 -8.72 19.46 3.72
C ASN A 38 -10.21 19.72 3.47
N SER A 39 -10.81 20.61 4.27
CA SER A 39 -12.23 20.98 4.16
C SER A 39 -12.58 21.63 2.81
N ASP A 40 -11.61 22.19 2.10
CA ASP A 40 -11.77 22.77 0.75
C ASP A 40 -11.65 21.74 -0.38
N GLY A 41 -11.40 20.46 -0.05
CA GLY A 41 -11.22 19.35 -0.99
C GLY A 41 -9.81 19.18 -1.52
N SER A 42 -8.89 20.09 -1.22
CA SER A 42 -7.47 19.93 -1.49
C SER A 42 -6.83 18.93 -0.53
N GLY A 43 -5.60 18.52 -0.81
CA GLY A 43 -4.92 17.61 0.12
C GLY A 43 -3.55 17.16 -0.32
N LYS A 44 -3.10 16.11 0.38
CA LYS A 44 -1.81 15.46 0.13
C LYS A 44 -1.98 13.95 0.08
N LEU A 45 -1.40 13.33 -0.94
CA LEU A 45 -1.25 11.88 -1.03
C LEU A 45 0.20 11.51 -0.72
N LYS A 46 0.36 10.48 0.11
CA LYS A 46 1.63 9.77 0.34
C LYS A 46 1.40 8.29 0.09
N TYR A 47 2.31 7.68 -0.63
CA TYR A 47 2.31 6.25 -0.89
C TYR A 47 3.69 5.67 -0.59
N SER A 48 3.74 4.55 0.12
CA SER A 48 5.00 3.90 0.47
C SER A 48 4.92 2.40 0.18
N ILE A 49 5.98 1.89 -0.45
CA ILE A 49 6.23 0.47 -0.67
C ILE A 49 7.51 0.12 0.05
N ASN A 50 7.45 -0.80 0.98
CA ASN A 50 8.61 -1.28 1.72
C ASN A 50 8.74 -2.79 1.55
N LEU A 51 9.79 -3.22 0.83
CA LEU A 51 10.13 -4.61 0.58
C LEU A 51 11.43 -5.00 1.28
N SER A 52 11.90 -4.23 2.27
CA SER A 52 13.19 -4.44 2.92
C SER A 52 13.29 -5.80 3.61
N SER A 53 12.17 -6.33 4.11
CA SER A 53 12.11 -7.68 4.69
C SER A 53 12.27 -8.80 3.65
N SER A 54 11.97 -8.52 2.37
CA SER A 54 12.16 -9.43 1.23
C SER A 54 13.36 -9.04 0.35
N LYS A 55 14.32 -8.31 0.91
CA LYS A 55 15.49 -7.80 0.16
C LYS A 55 16.29 -8.91 -0.53
N THR A 56 16.46 -10.04 0.13
CA THR A 56 17.20 -11.19 -0.42
C THR A 56 16.49 -11.77 -1.64
N GLU A 57 15.17 -11.95 -1.54
CA GLU A 57 14.31 -12.42 -2.61
C GLU A 57 14.30 -11.43 -3.78
N CYS A 58 14.12 -10.14 -3.50
CA CYS A 58 14.17 -9.08 -4.52
C CYS A 58 15.51 -9.08 -5.26
N ASN A 59 16.64 -9.15 -4.54
CA ASN A 59 17.97 -9.23 -5.14
C ASN A 59 18.15 -10.50 -6.01
N SER A 60 17.59 -11.63 -5.59
CA SER A 60 17.63 -12.86 -6.37
C SER A 60 16.78 -12.75 -7.64
N LEU A 61 15.58 -12.16 -7.53
CA LEU A 61 14.66 -11.98 -8.66
C LEU A 61 15.25 -11.10 -9.76
N ILE A 62 15.84 -9.95 -9.42
CA ILE A 62 16.39 -9.02 -10.43
C ILE A 62 17.58 -9.57 -11.21
N LEU A 63 18.21 -10.69 -10.75
CA LEU A 63 19.27 -11.39 -11.46
C LEU A 63 18.72 -12.35 -12.53
N LEU A 64 17.43 -12.69 -12.47
CA LEU A 64 16.81 -13.59 -13.43
C LEU A 64 16.39 -12.85 -14.69
N ASP A 65 16.40 -13.53 -15.84
CA ASP A 65 15.81 -13.03 -17.07
C ASP A 65 14.30 -13.30 -17.12
N SER A 66 13.89 -14.43 -16.55
CA SER A 66 12.48 -14.83 -16.47
C SER A 66 12.21 -15.69 -15.25
N LEU A 67 10.96 -15.67 -14.77
CA LEU A 67 10.46 -16.54 -13.70
C LEU A 67 9.07 -17.06 -14.12
N ASN A 68 8.86 -18.37 -14.05
CA ASN A 68 7.60 -19.02 -14.43
C ASN A 68 7.07 -18.61 -15.83
N GLY A 69 7.98 -18.37 -16.79
CA GLY A 69 7.63 -17.97 -18.15
C GLY A 69 7.38 -16.46 -18.33
N TYR A 70 7.47 -15.67 -17.27
CA TYR A 70 7.33 -14.21 -17.34
C TYR A 70 8.71 -13.55 -17.31
N LYS A 71 8.90 -12.52 -18.15
CA LYS A 71 10.13 -11.74 -18.18
C LYS A 71 10.25 -10.89 -16.91
N VAL A 72 11.39 -11.03 -16.21
CA VAL A 72 11.71 -10.17 -15.06
C VAL A 72 12.22 -8.83 -15.57
N PRO A 73 11.60 -7.69 -15.15
CA PRO A 73 12.09 -6.37 -15.57
C PRO A 73 13.50 -6.11 -15.02
N LYS A 74 14.38 -5.59 -15.85
CA LYS A 74 15.70 -5.14 -15.40
C LYS A 74 15.56 -3.88 -14.54
N ILE A 75 16.44 -3.75 -13.55
CA ILE A 75 16.40 -2.64 -12.59
C ILE A 75 16.50 -1.26 -13.26
N GLU A 76 17.25 -1.16 -14.37
CA GLU A 76 17.39 0.07 -15.13
C GLU A 76 16.05 0.49 -15.77
N HIS A 77 15.25 -0.48 -16.24
CA HIS A 77 13.90 -0.22 -16.76
C HIS A 77 12.95 0.26 -15.66
N LEU A 78 13.04 -0.33 -14.46
CA LEU A 78 12.25 0.11 -13.33
C LEU A 78 12.62 1.52 -12.89
N LYS A 79 13.92 1.85 -12.83
CA LYS A 79 14.41 3.21 -12.56
C LYS A 79 13.90 4.21 -13.60
N ALA A 80 13.99 3.86 -14.88
CA ALA A 80 13.48 4.70 -15.96
C ALA A 80 11.97 4.92 -15.87
N LYS A 81 11.20 3.89 -15.52
CA LYS A 81 9.73 4.00 -15.31
C LYS A 81 9.39 4.94 -14.15
N ILE A 82 10.14 4.91 -13.05
CA ILE A 82 9.94 5.82 -11.91
C ILE A 82 10.19 7.28 -12.34
N VAL A 83 11.27 7.55 -13.07
CA VAL A 83 11.55 8.90 -13.59
C VAL A 83 10.46 9.37 -14.56
N GLN A 84 9.97 8.48 -15.43
CA GLN A 84 8.85 8.79 -16.32
C GLN A 84 7.57 9.07 -15.54
N PHE A 85 7.27 8.27 -14.51
CA PHE A 85 6.12 8.48 -13.64
C PHE A 85 6.17 9.87 -12.98
N GLU A 86 7.31 10.25 -12.38
CA GLU A 86 7.51 11.56 -11.75
C GLU A 86 7.25 12.69 -12.74
N LYS A 87 7.86 12.60 -13.93
CA LYS A 87 7.70 13.62 -14.97
C LYS A 87 6.25 13.75 -15.44
N ILE A 88 5.55 12.65 -15.67
CA ILE A 88 4.19 12.66 -16.21
C ILE A 88 3.23 13.20 -15.15
N ILE A 89 3.31 12.71 -13.91
CA ILE A 89 2.36 13.11 -12.86
C ILE A 89 2.57 14.57 -12.44
N SER A 90 3.81 15.07 -12.47
CA SER A 90 4.13 16.48 -12.16
C SER A 90 3.54 17.47 -13.17
N LEU A 91 3.22 17.01 -14.38
CA LEU A 91 2.61 17.82 -15.43
C LEU A 91 1.08 17.79 -15.41
N GLN A 92 0.46 17.01 -14.53
CA GLN A 92 -0.99 16.89 -14.50
C GLN A 92 -1.63 18.10 -13.81
N PRO A 93 -2.75 18.61 -14.34
CA PRO A 93 -3.50 19.70 -13.72
C PRO A 93 -3.88 19.37 -12.27
N GLY A 94 -3.71 20.36 -11.38
CA GLY A 94 -4.09 20.22 -9.98
C GLY A 94 -3.14 19.38 -9.12
N ILE A 95 -1.99 18.95 -9.66
CA ILE A 95 -0.94 18.23 -8.92
C ILE A 95 0.25 19.16 -8.73
N SER A 96 0.81 19.14 -7.52
CA SER A 96 1.99 19.92 -7.15
C SER A 96 2.83 19.20 -6.09
N GLN A 97 4.02 19.74 -5.78
CA GLN A 97 4.92 19.21 -4.76
C GLN A 97 5.21 17.71 -4.87
N VAL A 98 5.32 17.24 -6.13
CA VAL A 98 5.65 15.82 -6.40
C VAL A 98 7.04 15.49 -5.89
N GLN A 99 7.14 14.42 -5.10
CA GLN A 99 8.40 13.91 -4.55
C GLN A 99 8.43 12.39 -4.66
N ILE A 100 9.56 11.86 -5.12
CA ILE A 100 9.81 10.43 -5.16
C ILE A 100 11.14 10.13 -4.47
N GLU A 101 11.10 9.24 -3.49
CA GLU A 101 12.28 8.68 -2.84
C GLU A 101 12.41 7.21 -3.23
N SER A 102 13.57 6.81 -3.74
CA SER A 102 13.84 5.44 -4.20
C SER A 102 15.11 4.92 -3.55
N ASN A 103 14.98 4.07 -2.54
CA ASN A 103 16.10 3.34 -1.96
C ASN A 103 16.16 1.92 -2.57
N TRP A 104 16.92 1.76 -3.62
CA TRP A 104 17.11 0.48 -4.32
C TRP A 104 17.95 -0.53 -3.53
N GLN A 105 18.72 -0.07 -2.56
CA GLN A 105 19.52 -0.95 -1.70
C GLN A 105 18.62 -1.73 -0.73
N ASP A 106 17.56 -1.10 -0.22
CA ASP A 106 16.65 -1.70 0.74
C ASP A 106 15.25 -1.93 0.16
N PHE A 107 15.05 -1.62 -1.14
CA PHE A 107 13.75 -1.73 -1.83
C PHE A 107 12.63 -0.99 -1.12
N ILE A 108 12.92 0.27 -0.72
CA ILE A 108 11.95 1.18 -0.12
C ILE A 108 11.68 2.30 -1.10
N PHE A 109 10.41 2.48 -1.45
CA PHE A 109 9.96 3.49 -2.41
C PHE A 109 8.87 4.33 -1.78
N LYS A 110 8.97 5.65 -1.92
CA LYS A 110 7.97 6.58 -1.42
C LYS A 110 7.61 7.58 -2.52
N PHE A 111 6.35 7.88 -2.59
CA PHE A 111 5.78 8.90 -3.45
C PHE A 111 4.94 9.85 -2.62
N SER A 112 5.00 11.14 -2.91
CA SER A 112 4.04 12.10 -2.38
C SER A 112 3.74 13.20 -3.39
N CYS A 113 2.53 13.72 -3.32
CA CYS A 113 2.12 14.92 -4.04
C CYS A 113 1.04 15.66 -3.28
N ASP A 114 0.94 16.97 -3.53
CA ASP A 114 -0.23 17.76 -3.15
C ASP A 114 -1.21 17.79 -4.33
N PHE A 115 -2.49 17.86 -4.03
CA PHE A 115 -3.57 17.96 -5.02
C PHE A 115 -4.56 19.06 -4.64
N ASP A 116 -5.17 19.68 -5.64
CA ASP A 116 -6.16 20.73 -5.43
C ASP A 116 -7.57 20.17 -5.16
N ASN A 117 -7.89 18.99 -5.70
CA ASN A 117 -9.10 18.24 -5.42
C ASN A 117 -8.95 16.74 -5.77
N LEU A 118 -9.86 15.91 -5.24
CA LEU A 118 -9.83 14.46 -5.41
C LEU A 118 -10.04 14.00 -6.86
N HIS A 119 -10.82 14.74 -7.65
CA HIS A 119 -11.05 14.40 -9.07
C HIS A 119 -9.75 14.56 -9.88
N ASN A 120 -9.04 15.68 -9.70
CA ASN A 120 -7.77 15.93 -10.37
C ASN A 120 -6.70 14.92 -9.95
N LEU A 121 -6.62 14.55 -8.66
CA LEU A 121 -5.74 13.50 -8.19
C LEU A 121 -6.00 12.18 -8.93
N GLN A 122 -7.25 11.74 -9.01
CA GLN A 122 -7.61 10.48 -9.65
C GLN A 122 -7.40 10.52 -11.16
N THR A 123 -7.70 11.64 -11.80
CA THR A 123 -7.44 11.86 -13.22
C THR A 123 -5.94 11.82 -13.50
N ALA A 124 -5.12 12.49 -12.69
CA ALA A 124 -3.66 12.47 -12.80
C ALA A 124 -3.11 11.04 -12.70
N VAL A 125 -3.57 10.26 -11.74
CA VAL A 125 -3.19 8.84 -11.58
C VAL A 125 -3.59 8.03 -12.81
N LYS A 126 -4.86 8.14 -13.27
CA LYS A 126 -5.38 7.42 -14.45
C LYS A 126 -4.55 7.72 -15.70
N VAL A 127 -4.29 9.00 -15.98
CA VAL A 127 -3.51 9.45 -17.14
C VAL A 127 -2.07 8.93 -17.06
N THR A 128 -1.45 9.06 -15.88
CA THR A 128 -0.06 8.62 -15.68
C THR A 128 0.09 7.13 -15.91
N LEU A 129 -0.80 6.31 -15.35
CA LEU A 129 -0.77 4.86 -15.54
C LEU A 129 -0.95 4.45 -17.01
N ARG A 130 -1.86 5.11 -17.75
CA ARG A 130 -2.06 4.89 -19.19
C ARG A 130 -0.82 5.23 -20.01
N LEU A 131 -0.21 6.39 -19.78
CA LEU A 131 0.98 6.84 -20.51
C LEU A 131 2.20 5.96 -20.21
N LEU A 132 2.23 5.29 -19.06
CA LEU A 132 3.24 4.31 -18.72
C LEU A 132 2.93 2.90 -19.23
N GLU A 133 1.80 2.72 -19.94
CA GLU A 133 1.32 1.43 -20.43
C GLU A 133 1.18 0.38 -19.33
N LEU A 134 0.85 0.85 -18.11
CA LEU A 134 0.59 -0.04 -17.00
C LEU A 134 -0.84 -0.60 -17.12
N PRO A 135 -1.07 -1.87 -16.76
CA PRO A 135 -2.38 -2.49 -16.88
C PRO A 135 -3.39 -1.77 -15.98
N ILE A 136 -4.40 -1.19 -16.58
CA ILE A 136 -5.51 -0.53 -15.91
C ILE A 136 -6.77 -1.31 -16.22
N GLY A 137 -7.49 -1.75 -15.20
CA GLY A 137 -8.77 -2.44 -15.40
C GLY A 137 -9.84 -1.53 -16.01
N GLN A 138 -10.77 -2.09 -16.78
CA GLN A 138 -11.82 -1.32 -17.48
C GLN A 138 -12.69 -0.44 -16.56
N ASN A 139 -12.86 -0.80 -15.29
CA ASN A 139 -13.65 -0.04 -14.32
C ASN A 139 -12.87 1.06 -13.58
N PHE A 140 -11.64 1.35 -13.99
CA PHE A 140 -10.82 2.42 -13.43
C PHE A 140 -11.27 3.82 -13.90
N GLU A 141 -12.24 3.91 -14.81
CA GLU A 141 -12.73 5.17 -15.38
C GLU A 141 -13.51 6.01 -14.38
N THR A 142 -14.25 5.39 -13.48
CA THR A 142 -15.03 6.10 -12.46
C THR A 142 -14.15 6.56 -11.30
N ASP A 143 -14.53 7.66 -10.65
CA ASP A 143 -13.86 8.08 -9.43
C ASP A 143 -14.23 7.15 -8.28
N TRP A 144 -13.20 6.65 -7.57
CA TRP A 144 -13.37 5.71 -6.44
C TRP A 144 -13.24 6.38 -5.07
N ILE A 145 -12.94 7.69 -5.05
CA ILE A 145 -12.89 8.48 -3.83
C ILE A 145 -13.42 9.88 -4.14
N TYR A 146 -14.44 10.33 -3.43
CA TYR A 146 -15.07 11.62 -3.67
C TYR A 146 -15.75 12.17 -2.42
N LEU A 147 -15.89 13.49 -2.36
CA LEU A 147 -16.64 14.17 -1.32
C LEU A 147 -18.12 14.29 -1.73
N LYS A 148 -19.00 13.95 -0.80
CA LYS A 148 -20.42 14.20 -0.89
C LYS A 148 -20.88 14.85 0.40
N GLU A 149 -21.26 16.14 0.33
CA GLU A 149 -21.54 16.96 1.50
C GLU A 149 -20.31 17.00 2.44
N SER A 150 -20.47 16.70 3.72
CA SER A 150 -19.38 16.60 4.71
C SER A 150 -18.79 15.18 4.83
N CYS A 151 -19.08 14.29 3.89
CA CYS A 151 -18.61 12.91 3.94
C CYS A 151 -17.70 12.58 2.76
N LEU A 152 -16.61 11.90 3.04
CA LEU A 152 -15.78 11.22 2.06
C LEU A 152 -16.37 9.84 1.78
N ILE A 153 -16.57 9.52 0.52
CA ILE A 153 -16.95 8.18 0.05
C ILE A 153 -15.72 7.57 -0.63
N ARG A 154 -15.33 6.39 -0.19
CA ARG A 154 -14.31 5.56 -0.83
C ARG A 154 -14.97 4.25 -1.29
N ASP A 155 -15.03 4.05 -2.59
CA ASP A 155 -15.58 2.86 -3.22
C ASP A 155 -14.57 2.28 -4.21
N VAL A 156 -13.67 1.45 -3.68
CA VAL A 156 -12.53 0.92 -4.43
C VAL A 156 -12.99 -0.14 -5.43
N PRO A 157 -12.80 0.08 -6.74
CA PRO A 157 -13.22 -0.89 -7.74
C PRO A 157 -12.42 -2.19 -7.61
N TYR A 158 -13.10 -3.33 -7.74
CA TYR A 158 -12.55 -4.67 -7.63
C TYR A 158 -11.33 -4.92 -8.54
N ILE A 159 -11.21 -4.18 -9.64
CA ILE A 159 -10.28 -4.44 -10.75
C ILE A 159 -8.87 -3.90 -10.51
N ILE A 160 -8.67 -2.95 -9.57
CA ILE A 160 -7.31 -2.46 -9.27
C ILE A 160 -6.37 -3.64 -8.90
N LEU A 161 -6.94 -4.72 -8.41
CA LEU A 161 -6.21 -5.85 -7.84
C LEU A 161 -6.21 -7.11 -8.72
N ASN A 162 -7.08 -7.21 -9.73
CA ASN A 162 -7.10 -8.36 -10.64
C ASN A 162 -5.78 -8.53 -11.41
N ASN A 163 -5.07 -7.43 -11.66
CA ASN A 163 -3.76 -7.49 -12.28
C ASN A 163 -2.67 -8.04 -11.33
N PHE A 164 -2.88 -7.98 -10.01
CA PHE A 164 -1.99 -8.64 -9.05
C PHE A 164 -2.09 -10.18 -9.09
N SER A 165 -3.25 -10.73 -9.50
CA SER A 165 -3.38 -12.18 -9.71
C SER A 165 -2.52 -12.69 -10.88
N GLU A 166 -2.13 -11.80 -11.80
CA GLU A 166 -1.18 -12.07 -12.87
C GLU A 166 0.28 -12.08 -12.39
N PHE A 167 0.58 -11.47 -11.23
CA PHE A 167 1.88 -11.58 -10.58
C PHE A 167 2.06 -12.95 -9.91
N LYS A 168 2.08 -14.00 -10.74
CA LYS A 168 2.38 -15.39 -10.33
C LYS A 168 3.78 -15.57 -9.72
N PHE A 169 4.51 -14.47 -9.50
CA PHE A 169 5.84 -14.45 -8.88
C PHE A 169 5.77 -14.39 -7.36
N ILE A 170 4.68 -13.87 -6.80
CA ILE A 170 4.51 -13.72 -5.36
C ILE A 170 3.80 -14.97 -4.85
N ARG A 171 4.40 -15.66 -3.91
CA ARG A 171 3.78 -16.83 -3.28
C ARG A 171 2.58 -16.39 -2.43
N GLN A 172 1.58 -17.25 -2.34
CA GLN A 172 0.36 -16.95 -1.58
C GLN A 172 0.67 -16.63 -0.11
N GLU A 173 1.62 -17.35 0.49
CA GLU A 173 2.07 -17.12 1.87
C GLU A 173 2.66 -15.71 2.04
N GLU A 174 3.38 -15.18 1.05
CA GLU A 174 3.93 -13.82 1.08
C GLU A 174 2.84 -12.76 1.02
N LEU A 175 1.77 -13.02 0.26
CA LEU A 175 0.59 -12.15 0.22
C LEU A 175 -0.16 -12.13 1.55
N GLU A 176 -0.28 -13.29 2.22
CA GLU A 176 -0.92 -13.41 3.54
C GLU A 176 -0.08 -12.76 4.66
N LEU A 177 1.25 -12.81 4.54
CA LEU A 177 2.18 -12.16 5.47
C LEU A 177 2.38 -10.67 5.17
N SER A 178 1.90 -10.17 4.05
CA SER A 178 2.01 -8.76 3.68
C SER A 178 1.14 -7.87 4.55
N ARG A 179 1.43 -6.57 4.54
CA ARG A 179 0.62 -5.57 5.25
C ARG A 179 0.27 -4.43 4.30
N TYR A 180 -1.01 -4.18 4.17
CA TYR A 180 -1.54 -2.97 3.54
C TYR A 180 -2.19 -2.10 4.60
N THR A 181 -1.77 -0.84 4.69
CA THR A 181 -2.31 0.14 5.62
C THR A 181 -2.84 1.35 4.85
N SER A 182 -4.12 1.59 4.94
CA SER A 182 -4.76 2.78 4.38
C SER A 182 -5.10 3.77 5.49
N ILE A 183 -4.63 5.01 5.36
CA ILE A 183 -4.84 6.08 6.33
C ILE A 183 -5.56 7.23 5.61
N THR A 184 -6.70 7.63 6.13
CA THR A 184 -7.43 8.82 5.66
C THR A 184 -7.46 9.86 6.77
N ARG A 185 -6.92 11.05 6.51
CA ARG A 185 -6.80 12.16 7.48
C ARG A 185 -7.63 13.35 7.06
N PHE A 186 -8.11 14.09 8.04
CA PHE A 186 -8.84 15.33 7.85
C PHE A 186 -8.28 16.45 8.73
N ASP A 187 -8.49 17.69 8.32
CA ASP A 187 -8.24 18.90 9.12
C ASP A 187 -9.28 19.06 10.26
N LYS A 188 -10.48 18.50 10.10
CA LYS A 188 -11.56 18.48 11.10
C LYS A 188 -11.69 17.13 11.81
N GLU A 189 -12.45 17.09 12.91
CA GLU A 189 -12.76 15.83 13.60
C GLU A 189 -13.73 14.98 12.79
N ILE A 190 -13.54 13.67 12.85
CA ILE A 190 -14.41 12.66 12.25
C ILE A 190 -15.55 12.37 13.23
N SER A 191 -16.78 12.56 12.76
CA SER A 191 -17.99 12.30 13.51
C SER A 191 -18.56 10.90 13.28
N TYR A 192 -18.28 10.30 12.10
CA TYR A 192 -18.78 8.99 11.71
C TYR A 192 -17.86 8.30 10.70
N PHE A 193 -17.77 6.99 10.76
CA PHE A 193 -17.21 6.15 9.72
C PHE A 193 -17.95 4.79 9.68
N GLU A 194 -18.06 4.20 8.48
CA GLU A 194 -18.88 3.02 8.26
C GLU A 194 -18.11 1.69 8.39
N ASN A 195 -16.84 1.68 7.98
CA ASN A 195 -16.05 0.45 7.90
C ASN A 195 -15.71 -0.09 9.29
N ILE A 196 -16.23 -1.27 9.62
CA ILE A 196 -16.07 -1.91 10.95
C ILE A 196 -14.62 -2.33 11.26
N SER A 197 -13.77 -2.50 10.23
CA SER A 197 -12.34 -2.80 10.40
C SER A 197 -11.51 -1.55 10.60
N ALA A 198 -12.11 -0.37 10.46
CA ALA A 198 -11.41 0.89 10.59
C ALA A 198 -11.19 1.26 12.07
N ARG A 199 -10.07 1.93 12.32
CA ARG A 199 -9.70 2.44 13.66
C ARG A 199 -9.57 3.95 13.60
N LEU A 200 -10.23 4.62 14.55
CA LEU A 200 -10.14 6.08 14.71
C LEU A 200 -8.88 6.44 15.51
N SER A 201 -8.18 7.49 15.08
CA SER A 201 -7.05 8.05 15.84
C SER A 201 -7.51 8.71 17.15
N GLN A 202 -6.60 8.86 18.12
CA GLN A 202 -6.90 9.50 19.40
C GLN A 202 -7.39 10.95 19.26
N ASN A 203 -6.84 11.70 18.30
CA ASN A 203 -7.27 13.07 18.00
C ASN A 203 -8.51 13.14 17.09
N LYS A 204 -9.13 12.00 16.80
CA LYS A 204 -10.32 11.86 15.95
C LYS A 204 -10.19 12.45 14.52
N LYS A 205 -9.00 12.70 14.03
CA LYS A 205 -8.77 13.32 12.71
C LYS A 205 -8.29 12.34 11.65
N ALA A 206 -8.11 11.08 11.99
CA ALA A 206 -7.70 10.06 11.03
C ALA A 206 -8.42 8.73 11.26
N VAL A 207 -8.72 8.05 10.17
CA VAL A 207 -9.21 6.66 10.16
C VAL A 207 -8.17 5.80 9.45
N MET A 208 -7.85 4.66 10.04
CA MET A 208 -6.91 3.68 9.52
C MET A 208 -7.60 2.34 9.30
N ILE A 209 -7.38 1.75 8.12
CA ILE A 209 -7.76 0.37 7.80
C ILE A 209 -6.46 -0.41 7.54
N GLN A 210 -6.32 -1.59 8.14
CA GLN A 210 -5.19 -2.47 7.93
C GLN A 210 -5.67 -3.85 7.50
N THR A 211 -5.05 -4.42 6.46
CA THR A 211 -5.32 -5.76 5.93
C THR A 211 -4.04 -6.33 5.32
N ASP A 212 -4.05 -7.59 4.92
CA ASP A 212 -3.02 -8.18 4.07
C ASP A 212 -3.39 -8.06 2.58
N LEU A 213 -2.41 -8.25 1.69
CA LEU A 213 -2.65 -8.14 0.24
C LEU A 213 -3.53 -9.28 -0.30
N LYS A 214 -3.45 -10.49 0.28
CA LYS A 214 -4.29 -11.60 -0.13
C LYS A 214 -5.77 -11.28 0.06
N ASN A 215 -6.13 -10.82 1.25
CA ASN A 215 -7.48 -10.38 1.55
C ASN A 215 -7.96 -9.22 0.67
N LEU A 216 -7.04 -8.32 0.29
CA LEU A 216 -7.35 -7.19 -0.57
C LEU A 216 -7.58 -7.61 -2.02
N ILE A 217 -6.77 -8.55 -2.54
CA ILE A 217 -6.94 -9.17 -3.86
C ILE A 217 -8.27 -9.92 -3.94
N ASP A 218 -8.62 -10.67 -2.90
CA ASP A 218 -9.87 -11.43 -2.85
C ASP A 218 -11.10 -10.52 -2.74
N ASN A 219 -10.97 -9.37 -2.08
CA ASN A 219 -12.08 -8.44 -1.88
C ASN A 219 -11.60 -6.99 -1.65
N SER A 220 -11.52 -6.20 -2.73
CA SER A 220 -11.14 -4.78 -2.67
C SER A 220 -12.10 -3.92 -1.83
N LYS A 221 -13.36 -4.35 -1.68
CA LYS A 221 -14.38 -3.65 -0.88
C LYS A 221 -14.01 -3.56 0.60
N LYS A 222 -13.00 -4.29 1.06
CA LYS A 222 -12.45 -4.12 2.42
C LYS A 222 -11.92 -2.71 2.69
N LEU A 223 -11.58 -1.95 1.65
CA LEU A 223 -11.17 -0.55 1.76
C LEU A 223 -12.33 0.44 1.61
N ASN A 224 -13.54 -0.04 1.26
CA ASN A 224 -14.69 0.84 1.12
C ASN A 224 -15.03 1.46 2.47
N ASN A 225 -15.31 2.75 2.46
CA ASN A 225 -15.66 3.47 3.68
C ASN A 225 -16.44 4.75 3.33
N LYS A 226 -17.35 5.11 4.22
CA LYS A 226 -17.93 6.45 4.27
C LYS A 226 -17.43 7.09 5.56
N ILE A 227 -16.76 8.24 5.46
CA ILE A 227 -16.18 8.96 6.60
C ILE A 227 -16.76 10.37 6.59
N CYS A 228 -17.47 10.75 7.65
CA CYS A 228 -18.06 12.08 7.78
C CYS A 228 -17.31 12.90 8.83
N ILE A 229 -17.05 14.16 8.51
CA ILE A 229 -16.42 15.13 9.42
C ILE A 229 -17.47 15.98 10.10
N SER A 230 -17.10 16.51 11.28
CA SER A 230 -17.93 17.49 11.98
C SER A 230 -18.00 18.81 11.20
N ASN A 231 -19.15 19.44 11.24
CA ASN A 231 -19.37 20.78 10.65
C ASN A 231 -18.52 21.85 11.32
#